data_176b7c97b73d78a7f9f7e4bdb671991b
#
_entry.id   176b7c97b73d78a7f9f7e4bdb671991b
#
_cell.length_a   1.000
_cell.length_b   1.000
_cell.length_c   1.000
_cell.angle_alpha   90.00
_cell.angle_beta   90.00
_cell.angle_gamma   90.00
#
_symmetry.space_group_name_H-M   'P 1'
#
loop_
_entity.id
_entity.type
_entity.pdbx_description
1 polymer ?
#
loop_
_entity_poly.entity_id
_entity_poly.type
_entity_poly.pdbx_seq_one_letter_code
_entity_poly.pdbx_strand_id
1 'polypeptide(L)'
;MGNFVDLTAKDGFVFPAYIAEPVGKPRGAIVVVQEIFGVNAHIRSVADRVAASGYLAIAPATFARVKADVELGYTDADMQAGFALKTAVEALPAPGVMQDLQAAIDEGAKRSGGKVGITGFCWGG
;
A
#
# COMPACT_ATOMS: atom_id res chain seq x y z
N MET A 1 -10.40 -3.04 11.63
CA MET A 1 -10.76 -3.63 10.35
C MET A 1 -10.78 -2.58 9.29
N GLY A 2 -10.33 -2.94 8.13
CA GLY A 2 -10.20 -1.99 7.04
C GLY A 2 -11.01 -2.37 5.82
N ASN A 3 -10.98 -1.50 4.85
CA ASN A 3 -11.62 -1.69 3.55
C ASN A 3 -10.66 -1.27 2.45
N PHE A 4 -10.83 -1.86 1.28
CA PHE A 4 -10.18 -1.34 0.08
C PHE A 4 -10.95 -0.13 -0.43
N VAL A 5 -10.22 0.90 -0.80
CA VAL A 5 -10.75 2.09 -1.49
C VAL A 5 -9.91 2.35 -2.73
N ASP A 6 -10.47 3.04 -3.72
CA ASP A 6 -9.73 3.43 -4.89
C ASP A 6 -9.08 4.78 -4.68
N LEU A 7 -7.79 4.86 -4.98
CA LEU A 7 -7.03 6.10 -5.02
C LEU A 7 -6.66 6.41 -6.47
N THR A 8 -6.42 7.67 -6.75
CA THR A 8 -6.06 8.11 -8.10
C THR A 8 -4.69 8.80 -8.06
N ALA A 9 -3.76 8.28 -8.85
CA ALA A 9 -2.45 8.87 -8.99
C ALA A 9 -2.51 10.13 -9.87
N LYS A 10 -1.41 10.91 -9.86
CA LYS A 10 -1.34 12.17 -10.58
C LYS A 10 -1.59 12.03 -12.09
N ASP A 11 -1.20 10.89 -12.67
CA ASP A 11 -1.42 10.60 -14.10
C ASP A 11 -2.82 10.07 -14.42
N GLY A 12 -3.70 9.96 -13.42
CA GLY A 12 -5.06 9.47 -13.58
C GLY A 12 -5.24 7.98 -13.37
N PHE A 13 -4.15 7.23 -13.10
CA PHE A 13 -4.25 5.81 -12.84
C PHE A 13 -4.98 5.56 -11.51
N VAL A 14 -5.99 4.70 -11.53
CA VAL A 14 -6.77 4.32 -10.35
C VAL A 14 -6.28 2.97 -9.84
N PHE A 15 -6.02 2.91 -8.54
CA PHE A 15 -5.52 1.68 -7.92
C PHE A 15 -6.13 1.51 -6.52
N PRO A 16 -6.27 0.26 -6.04
CA PRO A 16 -6.82 0.02 -4.72
C PRO A 16 -5.77 0.24 -3.63
N ALA A 17 -6.24 0.69 -2.48
CA ALA A 17 -5.45 0.75 -1.26
C ALA A 17 -6.30 0.24 -0.09
N TYR A 18 -5.68 -0.53 0.79
CA TYR A 18 -6.35 -0.98 2.00
C TYR A 18 -6.20 0.08 3.08
N ILE A 19 -7.33 0.59 3.58
CA ILE A 19 -7.34 1.61 4.62
C ILE A 19 -7.93 1.02 5.89
N ALA A 20 -7.20 1.12 6.99
CA ALA A 20 -7.67 0.77 8.32
C ALA A 20 -7.70 2.03 9.17
N GLU A 21 -8.86 2.34 9.74
CA GLU A 21 -9.04 3.55 10.54
C GLU A 21 -9.02 3.22 12.03
N PRO A 22 -8.37 4.08 12.86
CA PRO A 22 -8.40 3.89 14.30
C PRO A 22 -9.76 4.26 14.87
N VAL A 23 -10.00 3.86 16.10
CA VAL A 23 -11.13 4.35 16.86
C VAL A 23 -10.84 5.81 17.24
N GLY A 24 -11.77 6.71 16.91
CA GLY A 24 -11.60 8.12 17.18
C GLY A 24 -10.70 8.84 16.18
N LYS A 25 -10.18 10.00 16.58
CA LYS A 25 -9.37 10.84 15.72
C LYS A 25 -7.98 10.25 15.53
N PRO A 26 -7.50 10.09 14.28
CA PRO A 26 -6.15 9.58 14.06
C PRO A 26 -5.07 10.49 14.63
N ARG A 27 -4.02 9.88 15.18
CA ARG A 27 -2.81 10.58 15.65
C ARG A 27 -1.93 11.01 14.49
N GLY A 28 -2.17 10.49 13.31
CA GLY A 28 -1.45 10.70 12.06
C GLY A 28 -1.80 9.58 11.12
N ALA A 29 -1.15 9.50 9.98
CA ALA A 29 -1.32 8.40 9.03
C ALA A 29 0.01 7.70 8.80
N ILE A 30 -0.05 6.41 8.52
CA ILE A 30 1.12 5.61 8.15
C ILE A 30 0.80 4.87 6.86
N VAL A 31 1.61 5.12 5.84
CA VAL A 31 1.57 4.34 4.60
C VAL A 31 2.38 3.07 4.83
N VAL A 32 1.76 1.92 4.63
CA VAL A 32 2.37 0.60 4.79
C VAL A 32 2.65 0.04 3.41
N VAL A 33 3.93 -0.06 3.05
CA VAL A 33 4.33 -0.51 1.71
C VAL A 33 4.54 -2.02 1.72
N GLN A 34 3.91 -2.67 0.76
CA GLN A 34 3.87 -4.14 0.64
C GLN A 34 5.23 -4.77 0.36
N GLU A 35 5.31 -6.05 0.67
CA GLU A 35 6.35 -6.95 0.17
C GLU A 35 6.06 -7.30 -1.30
N ILE A 36 6.79 -8.27 -1.86
CA ILE A 36 6.57 -8.72 -3.25
C ILE A 36 5.32 -9.58 -3.41
N PHE A 37 4.51 -9.72 -2.38
CA PHE A 37 3.34 -10.62 -2.36
C PHE A 37 2.01 -9.87 -2.50
N GLY A 38 2.05 -8.57 -2.71
CA GLY A 38 0.83 -7.76 -2.81
C GLY A 38 0.31 -7.33 -1.44
N VAL A 39 -0.83 -6.67 -1.44
CA VAL A 39 -1.54 -6.30 -0.22
C VAL A 39 -2.31 -7.53 0.26
N ASN A 40 -1.57 -8.50 0.76
CA ASN A 40 -2.10 -9.79 1.19
C ASN A 40 -2.57 -9.73 2.65
N ALA A 41 -3.01 -10.88 3.18
CA ALA A 41 -3.53 -10.95 4.54
C ALA A 41 -2.52 -10.45 5.58
N HIS A 42 -1.23 -10.71 5.38
CA HIS A 42 -0.19 -10.24 6.30
C HIS A 42 -0.09 -8.71 6.32
N ILE A 43 -0.04 -8.08 5.16
CA ILE A 43 0.03 -6.61 5.05
C ILE A 43 -1.23 -5.97 5.60
N ARG A 44 -2.41 -6.54 5.31
CA ARG A 44 -3.66 -6.04 5.91
C ARG A 44 -3.65 -6.17 7.43
N SER A 45 -3.10 -7.25 7.96
CA SER A 45 -2.92 -7.45 9.40
C SER A 45 -2.00 -6.39 10.01
N VAL A 46 -0.90 -6.04 9.33
CA VAL A 46 -0.01 -4.97 9.76
C VAL A 46 -0.75 -3.64 9.80
N ALA A 47 -1.52 -3.33 8.75
CA ALA A 47 -2.32 -2.11 8.70
C ALA A 47 -3.35 -2.06 9.84
N ASP A 48 -4.01 -3.17 10.12
CA ASP A 48 -4.98 -3.24 11.21
C ASP A 48 -4.31 -3.00 12.58
N ARG A 49 -3.09 -3.51 12.78
CA ARG A 49 -2.35 -3.26 14.01
C ARG A 49 -1.90 -1.81 14.14
N VAL A 50 -1.53 -1.18 13.04
CA VAL A 50 -1.21 0.25 13.00
C VAL A 50 -2.45 1.06 13.42
N ALA A 51 -3.61 0.70 12.90
CA ALA A 51 -4.87 1.35 13.27
C ALA A 51 -5.19 1.14 14.76
N ALA A 52 -4.95 -0.05 15.29
CA ALA A 52 -5.14 -0.33 16.71
C ALA A 52 -4.25 0.54 17.60
N SER A 53 -3.14 1.04 17.08
CA SER A 53 -2.24 1.95 17.79
C SER A 53 -2.63 3.42 17.65
N GLY A 54 -3.73 3.73 16.99
CA GLY A 54 -4.26 5.08 16.91
C GLY A 54 -3.90 5.85 15.64
N TYR A 55 -3.36 5.20 14.62
CA TYR A 55 -2.99 5.82 13.35
C TYR A 55 -3.88 5.35 12.22
N LEU A 56 -4.14 6.22 11.26
CA LEU A 56 -4.76 5.80 10.02
C LEU A 56 -3.72 5.03 9.20
N ALA A 57 -4.02 3.81 8.79
CA ALA A 57 -3.11 3.01 7.98
C ALA A 57 -3.60 2.94 6.54
N ILE A 58 -2.70 3.13 5.58
CA ILE A 58 -2.98 3.03 4.16
C ILE A 58 -1.95 2.10 3.53
N ALA A 59 -2.41 1.01 2.92
CA ALA A 59 -1.55 0.05 2.22
C ALA A 59 -1.90 0.06 0.73
N PRO A 60 -1.19 0.83 -0.10
CA PRO A 60 -1.47 0.90 -1.53
C PRO A 60 -1.02 -0.36 -2.25
N ALA A 61 -1.80 -0.79 -3.25
CA ALA A 61 -1.45 -1.93 -4.10
C ALA A 61 -0.42 -1.48 -5.14
N THR A 62 0.85 -1.61 -4.82
CA THR A 62 1.94 -1.10 -5.66
C THR A 62 2.21 -1.94 -6.90
N PHE A 63 1.58 -3.10 -7.05
CA PHE A 63 1.65 -3.90 -8.27
C PHE A 63 0.52 -3.60 -9.27
N ALA A 64 -0.44 -2.75 -8.90
CA ALA A 64 -1.67 -2.58 -9.68
C ALA A 64 -1.43 -2.12 -11.12
N ARG A 65 -0.36 -1.33 -11.38
CA ARG A 65 -0.03 -0.89 -12.74
C ARG A 65 0.37 -2.05 -13.65
N VAL A 66 0.87 -3.14 -13.08
CA VAL A 66 1.28 -4.32 -13.83
C VAL A 66 0.20 -5.39 -13.80
N LYS A 67 -0.37 -5.63 -12.64
CA LYS A 67 -1.40 -6.66 -12.46
C LYS A 67 -2.32 -6.27 -11.32
N ALA A 68 -3.62 -6.35 -11.57
CA ALA A 68 -4.63 -6.05 -10.56
C ALA A 68 -4.77 -7.19 -9.56
N ASP A 69 -5.17 -6.85 -8.34
CA ASP A 69 -5.61 -7.78 -7.29
C ASP A 69 -4.58 -8.84 -6.93
N VAL A 70 -3.30 -8.47 -6.89
CA VAL A 70 -2.24 -9.39 -6.50
C VAL A 70 -2.32 -9.67 -5.01
N GLU A 71 -2.50 -10.95 -4.68
CA GLU A 71 -2.49 -11.43 -3.31
C GLU A 71 -1.84 -12.79 -3.28
N LEU A 72 -0.54 -12.82 -2.99
CA LEU A 72 0.27 -14.03 -3.02
C LEU A 72 0.53 -14.53 -1.59
N GLY A 73 0.76 -15.83 -1.48
CA GLY A 73 1.29 -16.45 -0.29
C GLY A 73 2.81 -16.51 -0.30
N TYR A 74 3.38 -17.52 0.36
CA TYR A 74 4.82 -17.61 0.57
C TYR A 74 5.42 -18.90 0.03
N THR A 75 4.76 -19.56 -0.91
CA THR A 75 5.31 -20.72 -1.61
C THR A 75 6.42 -20.29 -2.58
N ASP A 76 7.23 -21.24 -3.03
CA ASP A 76 8.26 -20.94 -4.02
C ASP A 76 7.66 -20.36 -5.31
N ALA A 77 6.52 -20.89 -5.76
CA ALA A 77 5.82 -20.37 -6.94
C ALA A 77 5.34 -18.94 -6.71
N ASP A 78 4.79 -18.63 -5.54
CA ASP A 78 4.37 -17.30 -5.18
C ASP A 78 5.54 -16.32 -5.13
N MET A 79 6.68 -16.78 -4.59
CA MET A 79 7.88 -15.96 -4.52
C MET A 79 8.40 -15.63 -5.92
N GLN A 80 8.41 -16.60 -6.83
CA GLN A 80 8.80 -16.36 -8.22
C GLN A 80 7.85 -15.39 -8.92
N ALA A 81 6.54 -15.56 -8.71
CA ALA A 81 5.54 -14.65 -9.26
C ALA A 81 5.74 -13.23 -8.72
N GLY A 82 6.01 -13.10 -7.43
CA GLY A 82 6.28 -11.81 -6.78
C GLY A 82 7.52 -11.13 -7.33
N PHE A 83 8.61 -11.87 -7.54
CA PHE A 83 9.82 -11.33 -8.15
C PHE A 83 9.58 -10.85 -9.58
N ALA A 84 8.79 -11.57 -10.36
CA ALA A 84 8.45 -11.15 -11.72
C ALA A 84 7.66 -9.85 -11.72
N LEU A 85 6.70 -9.71 -10.80
CA LEU A 85 5.92 -8.48 -10.65
C LEU A 85 6.78 -7.31 -10.19
N LYS A 86 7.67 -7.54 -9.22
CA LYS A 86 8.63 -6.54 -8.76
C LYS A 86 9.46 -6.02 -9.93
N THR A 87 10.03 -6.92 -10.71
CA THR A 87 10.85 -6.56 -11.87
C THR A 87 10.05 -5.73 -12.87
N ALA A 88 8.81 -6.13 -13.14
CA ALA A 88 7.94 -5.40 -14.06
C ALA A 88 7.59 -4.00 -13.56
N VAL A 89 7.31 -3.86 -12.26
CA VAL A 89 7.03 -2.56 -11.66
C VAL A 89 8.25 -1.64 -11.70
N GLU A 90 9.42 -2.20 -11.41
CA GLU A 90 10.67 -1.43 -11.44
C GLU A 90 11.05 -0.99 -12.86
N ALA A 91 10.56 -1.70 -13.88
CA ALA A 91 10.80 -1.37 -15.28
C ALA A 91 9.84 -0.31 -15.84
N LEU A 92 8.83 0.10 -15.09
CA LEU A 92 7.89 1.12 -15.53
C LEU A 92 8.63 2.46 -15.75
N PRO A 93 8.21 3.24 -16.78
CA PRO A 93 8.78 4.58 -16.98
C PRO A 93 8.59 5.45 -15.74
N ALA A 94 9.59 6.28 -15.43
CA ALA A 94 9.50 7.20 -14.32
C ALA A 94 8.35 8.20 -14.53
N PRO A 95 7.63 8.62 -13.45
CA PRO A 95 7.85 8.29 -12.05
C PRO A 95 7.26 6.95 -11.61
N GLY A 96 6.58 6.22 -12.49
CA GLY A 96 6.09 4.88 -12.22
C GLY A 96 5.25 4.77 -10.95
N VAL A 97 5.57 3.77 -10.13
CA VAL A 97 4.84 3.49 -8.89
C VAL A 97 5.01 4.59 -7.82
N MET A 98 6.02 5.45 -7.96
CA MET A 98 6.24 6.53 -6.98
C MET A 98 5.05 7.49 -6.91
N GLN A 99 4.35 7.72 -8.01
CA GLN A 99 3.14 8.56 -7.99
C GLN A 99 1.98 7.87 -7.25
N ASP A 100 1.94 6.54 -7.22
CA ASP A 100 0.95 5.80 -6.45
C ASP A 100 1.23 5.92 -4.95
N LEU A 101 2.49 5.82 -4.56
CA LEU A 101 2.90 6.06 -3.18
C LEU A 101 2.59 7.49 -2.75
N GLN A 102 2.84 8.46 -3.63
CA GLN A 102 2.53 9.86 -3.33
C GLN A 102 1.02 10.07 -3.15
N ALA A 103 0.20 9.42 -3.96
CA ALA A 103 -1.26 9.49 -3.80
C ALA A 103 -1.70 8.93 -2.44
N ALA A 104 -1.07 7.85 -1.99
CA ALA A 104 -1.36 7.28 -0.67
C ALA A 104 -0.94 8.23 0.46
N ILE A 105 0.21 8.88 0.33
CA ILE A 105 0.67 9.88 1.29
C ILE A 105 -0.30 11.05 1.35
N ASP A 106 -0.73 11.55 0.21
CA ASP A 106 -1.67 12.68 0.13
C ASP A 106 -3.02 12.33 0.75
N GLU A 107 -3.52 11.14 0.50
CA GLU A 107 -4.76 10.66 1.11
C GLU A 107 -4.61 10.53 2.63
N GLY A 108 -3.49 10.04 3.09
CA GLY A 108 -3.17 9.95 4.52
C GLY A 108 -3.16 11.31 5.18
N ALA A 109 -2.52 12.29 4.56
CA ALA A 109 -2.49 13.66 5.07
C ALA A 109 -3.88 14.26 5.15
N LYS A 110 -4.68 14.06 4.11
CA LYS A 110 -6.06 14.57 4.04
C LYS A 110 -6.93 14.01 5.16
N ARG A 111 -6.81 12.72 5.45
CA ARG A 111 -7.65 12.02 6.42
C ARG A 111 -7.18 12.15 7.85
N SER A 112 -5.91 12.48 8.08
CA SER A 112 -5.31 12.45 9.42
C SER A 112 -4.96 13.83 9.98
N GLY A 113 -5.17 14.89 9.23
CA GLY A 113 -4.81 16.24 9.66
C GLY A 113 -3.37 16.64 9.33
N GLY A 114 -2.66 15.86 8.52
CA GLY A 114 -1.43 16.30 7.89
C GLY A 114 -0.14 15.58 8.22
N LYS A 115 -0.09 14.81 9.31
CA LYS A 115 1.13 14.07 9.67
C LYS A 115 1.11 12.68 9.05
N VAL A 116 2.12 12.37 8.23
CA VAL A 116 2.22 11.08 7.55
C VAL A 116 3.61 10.49 7.71
N GLY A 117 3.66 9.24 8.14
CA GLY A 117 4.86 8.42 8.10
C GLY A 117 4.72 7.35 7.04
N ILE A 118 5.82 6.73 6.67
CA ILE A 118 5.83 5.62 5.73
C ILE A 118 6.71 4.52 6.28
N THR A 119 6.26 3.28 6.16
CA THR A 119 7.02 2.10 6.54
C THR A 119 6.85 1.04 5.48
N GLY A 120 7.79 0.13 5.41
CA GLY A 120 7.71 -0.95 4.45
C GLY A 120 8.52 -2.15 4.91
N PHE A 121 8.30 -3.27 4.23
CA PHE A 121 8.92 -4.54 4.58
C PHE A 121 9.54 -5.15 3.35
N CYS A 122 10.75 -5.73 3.46
CA CYS A 122 11.44 -6.37 2.35
C CYS A 122 11.59 -5.37 1.20
N TRP A 123 11.03 -5.64 0.03
CA TRP A 123 11.06 -4.73 -1.12
C TRP A 123 10.46 -3.36 -0.81
N GLY A 124 9.40 -3.31 0.01
CA GLY A 124 8.76 -2.05 0.40
C GLY A 124 9.58 -1.21 1.37
N GLY A 125 10.58 -1.84 1.99
CA GLY A 125 11.42 -1.16 2.98
C GLY A 125 12.45 -0.20 2.41
#